data_13442870adfeb07c7dcc53a08dc4d418
#
_entry.id   13442870adfeb07c7dcc53a08dc4d418
#
_cell.length_a   1.000
_cell.length_b   1.000
_cell.length_c   1.000
_cell.angle_alpha   90.00
_cell.angle_beta   90.00
_cell.angle_gamma   90.00
#
_symmetry.space_group_name_H-M   'P 1'
#
loop_
_entity.id
_entity.type
_entity.pdbx_description
1 polymer ?
#
loop_
_entity_poly.entity_id
_entity_poly.type
_entity_poly.pdbx_seq_one_letter_code
_entity_poly.pdbx_strand_id
1 'polypeptide(L)'
;MLQDMAMYILDIGNNSIRAKASFVEISFVESNQSDSCVLKISDDGCGMSAKQLENVRNPFYTTRDTRKVGLGMSFLDQLAAQCNGHLVIESEIGKGTILTLNYQRSHLDAPPIGDMASSMITLIQADGRMEYLFRYEIDNDSFELETKQIKELLDGVNITEPSILLWLKDYIDENLKRLKEE
;
A
#
# COMPACT_ATOMS: atom_id res chain seq x y z
N MET A 1 -13.94 6.50 -7.63
CA MET A 1 -12.50 6.78 -7.49
C MET A 1 -12.21 6.97 -6.01
N LEU A 2 -11.15 6.40 -5.46
CA LEU A 2 -10.69 6.72 -4.11
C LEU A 2 -10.12 8.15 -4.11
N GLN A 3 -10.15 8.81 -2.95
CA GLN A 3 -9.85 10.25 -2.91
C GLN A 3 -8.34 10.54 -2.97
N ASP A 4 -7.49 9.61 -2.50
CA ASP A 4 -6.05 9.79 -2.41
C ASP A 4 -5.28 8.45 -2.46
N MET A 5 -3.94 8.49 -2.56
CA MET A 5 -3.08 7.31 -2.64
C MET A 5 -3.08 6.49 -1.35
N ALA A 6 -3.18 7.14 -0.19
CA ALA A 6 -3.22 6.46 1.10
C ALA A 6 -4.45 5.53 1.21
N MET A 7 -5.59 5.93 0.64
CA MET A 7 -6.78 5.08 0.56
C MET A 7 -6.59 3.88 -0.39
N TYR A 8 -5.85 4.03 -1.49
CA TYR A 8 -5.50 2.89 -2.35
C TYR A 8 -4.60 1.89 -1.62
N ILE A 9 -3.58 2.39 -0.91
CA ILE A 9 -2.70 1.56 -0.07
C ILE A 9 -3.51 0.79 0.96
N LEU A 10 -4.45 1.46 1.63
CA LEU A 10 -5.31 0.83 2.62
C LEU A 10 -6.19 -0.28 2.01
N ASP A 11 -6.81 -0.06 0.82
CA ASP A 11 -7.65 -1.09 0.18
C ASP A 11 -6.81 -2.29 -0.29
N ILE A 12 -5.63 -2.07 -0.87
CA ILE A 12 -4.73 -3.13 -1.30
C ILE A 12 -4.14 -3.89 -0.10
N GLY A 13 -3.68 -3.19 0.94
CA GLY A 13 -3.20 -3.81 2.18
C GLY A 13 -4.27 -4.68 2.86
N ASN A 14 -5.53 -4.25 2.85
CA ASN A 14 -6.65 -5.09 3.30
C ASN A 14 -6.85 -6.34 2.42
N ASN A 15 -6.50 -6.31 1.12
CA ASN A 15 -6.53 -7.51 0.29
C ASN A 15 -5.43 -8.49 0.71
N SER A 16 -4.23 -8.00 1.06
CA SER A 16 -3.13 -8.82 1.58
C SER A 16 -3.50 -9.49 2.93
N ILE A 17 -4.18 -8.76 3.84
CA ILE A 17 -4.73 -9.35 5.08
C ILE A 17 -5.70 -10.49 4.77
N ARG A 18 -6.62 -10.30 3.81
CA ARG A 18 -7.57 -11.35 3.38
C ARG A 18 -6.88 -12.53 2.71
N ALA A 19 -5.80 -12.28 1.98
CA ALA A 19 -4.95 -13.31 1.39
C ALA A 19 -4.14 -14.07 2.43
N LYS A 20 -4.28 -13.74 3.73
CA LYS A 20 -3.56 -14.34 4.86
C LYS A 20 -2.05 -14.22 4.70
N ALA A 21 -1.58 -13.09 4.20
CA ALA A 21 -0.17 -12.78 4.16
C ALA A 21 0.41 -12.75 5.58
N SER A 22 1.67 -13.10 5.70
CA SER A 22 2.45 -12.93 6.93
C SER A 22 3.35 -11.69 6.87
N PHE A 23 3.67 -11.24 5.65
CA PHE A 23 4.51 -10.08 5.37
C PHE A 23 3.95 -9.27 4.22
N VAL A 24 3.96 -7.94 4.37
CA VAL A 24 3.59 -6.99 3.31
C VAL A 24 4.63 -5.88 3.23
N GLU A 25 5.21 -5.70 2.05
CA GLU A 25 6.04 -4.56 1.72
C GLU A 25 5.20 -3.52 0.95
N ILE A 26 5.23 -2.27 1.42
CA ILE A 26 4.59 -1.12 0.80
C ILE A 26 5.66 -0.08 0.53
N SER A 27 5.93 0.20 -0.73
CA SER A 27 6.92 1.19 -1.15
C SER A 27 6.25 2.25 -2.02
N PHE A 28 6.41 3.52 -1.66
CA PHE A 28 5.95 4.65 -2.45
C PHE A 28 7.12 5.58 -2.75
N VAL A 29 7.41 5.77 -4.03
CA VAL A 29 8.54 6.55 -4.52
C VAL A 29 8.02 7.71 -5.36
N GLU A 30 8.39 8.94 -4.99
CA GLU A 30 8.20 10.14 -5.80
C GLU A 30 9.54 10.58 -6.40
N SER A 31 9.55 10.90 -7.69
CA SER A 31 10.72 11.51 -8.33
C SER A 31 10.32 12.81 -9.02
N ASN A 32 10.95 13.90 -8.57
CA ASN A 32 10.86 15.20 -9.25
C ASN A 32 11.64 15.19 -10.56
N GLN A 33 12.76 14.45 -10.61
CA GLN A 33 13.63 14.39 -11.78
C GLN A 33 12.96 13.68 -12.97
N SER A 34 12.29 12.55 -12.72
CA SER A 34 11.60 11.78 -13.76
C SER A 34 10.12 12.10 -13.88
N ASP A 35 9.60 13.03 -13.07
CA ASP A 35 8.18 13.39 -12.98
C ASP A 35 7.28 12.16 -12.83
N SER A 36 7.63 11.29 -11.90
CA SER A 36 6.93 10.00 -11.70
C SER A 36 6.62 9.71 -10.24
N CYS A 37 5.54 8.97 -10.04
CA CYS A 37 5.23 8.29 -8.80
C CYS A 37 5.16 6.78 -9.04
N VAL A 38 5.73 5.99 -8.14
CA VAL A 38 5.67 4.53 -8.17
C VAL A 38 5.15 4.01 -6.84
N LEU A 39 4.01 3.34 -6.85
CA LEU A 39 3.53 2.54 -5.73
C LEU A 39 3.81 1.07 -6.02
N LYS A 40 4.52 0.40 -5.11
CA LYS A 40 4.70 -1.05 -5.13
C LYS A 40 4.15 -1.63 -3.83
N ILE A 41 3.29 -2.63 -3.95
CA ILE A 41 2.81 -3.42 -2.80
C ILE A 41 3.07 -4.89 -3.13
N SER A 42 3.77 -5.57 -2.23
CA SER A 42 4.13 -6.99 -2.36
C SER A 42 3.70 -7.73 -1.10
N ASP A 43 3.01 -8.85 -1.24
CA ASP A 43 2.61 -9.73 -0.14
C ASP A 43 2.99 -11.18 -0.42
N ASP A 44 3.14 -11.96 0.65
CA ASP A 44 3.38 -13.40 0.64
C ASP A 44 2.10 -14.22 0.86
N GLY A 45 0.93 -13.66 0.57
CA GLY A 45 -0.36 -14.30 0.77
C GLY A 45 -0.64 -15.49 -0.17
N CYS A 46 -1.89 -15.93 -0.22
CA CYS A 46 -2.28 -17.11 -1.01
C CYS A 46 -2.11 -16.94 -2.52
N GLY A 47 -1.90 -15.73 -3.01
CA GLY A 47 -1.79 -15.42 -4.43
C GLY A 47 -3.07 -15.67 -5.23
N MET A 48 -2.95 -15.59 -6.56
CA MET A 48 -4.05 -15.75 -7.50
C MET A 48 -3.72 -16.78 -8.57
N SER A 49 -4.75 -17.51 -9.03
CA SER A 49 -4.66 -18.34 -10.23
C SER A 49 -4.61 -17.45 -11.49
N ALA A 50 -4.11 -17.97 -12.61
CA ALA A 50 -4.10 -17.26 -13.89
C ALA A 50 -5.48 -16.71 -14.26
N LYS A 51 -6.55 -17.48 -14.07
CA LYS A 51 -7.93 -17.06 -14.32
C LYS A 51 -8.37 -15.89 -13.41
N GLN A 52 -7.96 -15.88 -12.14
CA GLN A 52 -8.24 -14.77 -11.23
C GLN A 52 -7.47 -13.53 -11.65
N LEU A 53 -6.19 -13.69 -12.00
CA LEU A 53 -5.31 -12.60 -12.43
C LEU A 53 -5.81 -11.93 -13.73
N GLU A 54 -6.29 -12.70 -14.71
CA GLU A 54 -6.92 -12.17 -15.92
C GLU A 54 -8.13 -11.28 -15.62
N ASN A 55 -8.90 -11.63 -14.57
CA ASN A 55 -10.14 -10.94 -14.23
C ASN A 55 -10.00 -9.87 -13.13
N VAL A 56 -8.85 -9.78 -12.46
CA VAL A 56 -8.68 -8.91 -11.28
C VAL A 56 -8.91 -7.42 -11.56
N ARG A 57 -8.70 -6.98 -12.80
CA ARG A 57 -8.94 -5.61 -13.27
C ARG A 57 -10.39 -5.34 -13.66
N ASN A 58 -11.20 -6.40 -13.80
CA ASN A 58 -12.60 -6.25 -14.14
C ASN A 58 -13.39 -5.72 -12.93
N PRO A 59 -14.04 -4.55 -13.02
CA PRO A 59 -14.78 -3.96 -11.88
C PRO A 59 -15.94 -4.82 -11.41
N PHE A 60 -16.46 -5.71 -12.24
CA PHE A 60 -17.53 -6.65 -11.89
C PHE A 60 -17.03 -7.97 -11.31
N TYR A 61 -15.70 -8.20 -11.30
CA TYR A 61 -15.10 -9.37 -10.71
C TYR A 61 -14.72 -9.09 -9.25
N THR A 62 -15.24 -9.89 -8.35
CA THR A 62 -14.89 -9.82 -6.93
C THR A 62 -14.91 -11.23 -6.31
N THR A 63 -13.95 -11.48 -5.46
CA THR A 63 -13.93 -12.66 -4.59
C THR A 63 -14.59 -12.38 -3.23
N ARG A 64 -15.19 -11.20 -3.04
CA ARG A 64 -15.81 -10.76 -1.78
C ARG A 64 -17.24 -11.25 -1.70
N ASP A 65 -17.60 -11.98 -0.64
CA ASP A 65 -18.97 -12.43 -0.38
C ASP A 65 -19.93 -11.28 -0.04
N THR A 66 -19.40 -10.17 0.49
CA THR A 66 -20.19 -9.05 1.02
C THR A 66 -20.37 -7.87 0.06
N ARG A 67 -19.59 -7.79 -1.02
CA ARG A 67 -19.71 -6.76 -2.05
C ARG A 67 -19.65 -7.37 -3.44
N LYS A 68 -20.64 -7.04 -4.27
CA LYS A 68 -20.74 -7.55 -5.65
C LYS A 68 -19.74 -6.95 -6.63
N VAL A 69 -18.86 -6.01 -6.18
CA VAL A 69 -17.96 -5.25 -7.06
C VAL A 69 -16.60 -5.06 -6.38
N GLY A 70 -15.51 -5.47 -7.05
CA GLY A 70 -14.11 -5.27 -6.63
C GLY A 70 -13.53 -4.03 -7.30
N LEU A 71 -13.74 -2.84 -6.70
CA LEU A 71 -13.43 -1.57 -7.37
C LEU A 71 -11.96 -1.12 -7.26
N GLY A 72 -11.19 -1.61 -6.26
CA GLY A 72 -9.85 -1.09 -5.99
C GLY A 72 -8.88 -1.24 -7.15
N MET A 73 -8.74 -2.45 -7.68
CA MET A 73 -7.82 -2.72 -8.80
C MET A 73 -8.23 -2.05 -10.11
N SER A 74 -9.53 -2.02 -10.42
CA SER A 74 -10.03 -1.35 -11.63
C SER A 74 -9.84 0.17 -11.54
N PHE A 75 -9.94 0.77 -10.35
CA PHE A 75 -9.66 2.20 -10.18
C PHE A 75 -8.19 2.53 -10.31
N LEU A 76 -7.28 1.65 -9.83
CA LEU A 76 -5.85 1.82 -10.06
C LEU A 76 -5.48 1.70 -11.54
N ASP A 77 -6.13 0.80 -12.28
CA ASP A 77 -5.91 0.65 -13.71
C ASP A 77 -6.39 1.91 -14.49
N GLN A 78 -7.54 2.46 -14.12
CA GLN A 78 -8.04 3.72 -14.67
C GLN A 78 -7.12 4.90 -14.32
N LEU A 79 -6.67 5.00 -13.07
CA LEU A 79 -5.72 6.02 -12.63
C LEU A 79 -4.43 5.97 -13.46
N ALA A 80 -3.86 4.79 -13.62
CA ALA A 80 -2.67 4.59 -14.44
C ALA A 80 -2.87 5.11 -15.86
N ALA A 81 -3.98 4.70 -16.50
CA ALA A 81 -4.31 5.12 -17.87
C ALA A 81 -4.54 6.64 -17.98
N GLN A 82 -5.20 7.25 -16.98
CA GLN A 82 -5.48 8.69 -16.96
C GLN A 82 -4.23 9.53 -16.73
N CYS A 83 -3.29 9.05 -15.92
CA CYS A 83 -2.08 9.79 -15.50
C CYS A 83 -0.82 9.35 -16.25
N ASN A 84 -0.93 8.96 -17.52
CA ASN A 84 0.20 8.58 -18.39
C ASN A 84 1.08 7.47 -17.80
N GLY A 85 0.48 6.53 -17.10
CA GLY A 85 1.18 5.48 -16.41
C GLY A 85 0.72 4.08 -16.78
N HIS A 86 1.07 3.12 -15.94
CA HIS A 86 0.68 1.72 -16.12
C HIS A 86 0.57 1.00 -14.78
N LEU A 87 -0.28 -0.03 -14.74
CA LEU A 87 -0.44 -0.94 -13.62
C LEU A 87 0.04 -2.33 -14.03
N VAL A 88 0.97 -2.90 -13.25
CA VAL A 88 1.42 -4.30 -13.38
C VAL A 88 0.97 -5.05 -12.14
N ILE A 89 0.40 -6.24 -12.32
CA ILE A 89 0.01 -7.15 -11.25
C ILE A 89 0.59 -8.52 -11.58
N GLU A 90 1.42 -9.04 -10.70
CA GLU A 90 2.03 -10.37 -10.78
C GLU A 90 1.57 -11.18 -9.58
N SER A 91 1.09 -12.39 -9.81
CA SER A 91 0.63 -13.24 -8.72
C SER A 91 0.68 -14.71 -9.12
N GLU A 92 1.02 -15.56 -8.15
CA GLU A 92 1.03 -17.02 -8.31
C GLU A 92 0.48 -17.66 -7.03
N ILE A 93 -0.30 -18.71 -7.18
CA ILE A 93 -0.86 -19.45 -6.03
C ILE A 93 0.26 -19.92 -5.11
N GLY A 94 0.14 -19.56 -3.82
CA GLY A 94 1.09 -19.91 -2.77
C GLY A 94 2.38 -19.07 -2.75
N LYS A 95 2.53 -18.06 -3.63
CA LYS A 95 3.69 -17.16 -3.64
C LYS A 95 3.36 -15.71 -3.30
N GLY A 96 2.06 -15.37 -3.30
CA GLY A 96 1.61 -14.02 -3.01
C GLY A 96 1.32 -13.16 -4.24
N THR A 97 1.30 -11.84 -4.04
CA THR A 97 0.96 -10.87 -5.08
C THR A 97 1.92 -9.68 -5.05
N ILE A 98 2.33 -9.21 -6.22
CA ILE A 98 3.08 -7.97 -6.41
C ILE A 98 2.24 -7.06 -7.29
N LEU A 99 1.97 -5.86 -6.81
CA LEU A 99 1.31 -4.80 -7.53
C LEU A 99 2.31 -3.65 -7.72
N THR A 100 2.47 -3.18 -8.95
CA THR A 100 3.28 -2.00 -9.26
C THR A 100 2.46 -1.03 -10.09
N LEU A 101 2.18 0.14 -9.54
CA LEU A 101 1.54 1.26 -10.21
C LEU A 101 2.60 2.32 -10.49
N ASN A 102 2.72 2.74 -11.74
CA ASN A 102 3.48 3.92 -12.13
C ASN A 102 2.54 4.95 -12.73
N TYR A 103 2.75 6.24 -12.43
CA TYR A 103 2.01 7.34 -13.04
C TYR A 103 2.81 8.64 -13.04
N GLN A 104 2.43 9.58 -13.92
CA GLN A 104 3.05 10.90 -14.00
C GLN A 104 2.65 11.75 -12.79
N ARG A 105 3.66 12.22 -12.03
CA ARG A 105 3.47 12.96 -10.77
C ARG A 105 2.77 14.31 -10.98
N SER A 106 3.17 15.07 -12.01
CA SER A 106 2.63 16.40 -12.30
C SER A 106 1.30 16.38 -13.06
N HIS A 107 0.74 15.18 -13.36
CA HIS A 107 -0.51 15.10 -14.11
C HIS A 107 -1.67 15.75 -13.34
N LEU A 108 -2.55 16.47 -14.05
CA LEU A 108 -3.67 17.20 -13.45
C LEU A 108 -4.63 16.29 -12.65
N ASP A 109 -4.81 15.06 -13.13
CA ASP A 109 -5.66 14.05 -12.49
C ASP A 109 -4.88 13.15 -11.50
N ALA A 110 -3.59 13.43 -11.24
CA ALA A 110 -2.83 12.68 -10.25
C ALA A 110 -3.48 12.87 -8.87
N PRO A 111 -3.76 11.78 -8.14
CA PRO A 111 -4.39 11.89 -6.83
C PRO A 111 -3.43 12.50 -5.82
N PRO A 112 -3.94 13.22 -4.83
CA PRO A 112 -3.12 13.63 -3.69
C PRO A 112 -2.60 12.41 -2.94
N ILE A 113 -1.50 12.59 -2.22
CA ILE A 113 -0.87 11.50 -1.46
C ILE A 113 -1.79 11.01 -0.34
N GLY A 114 -2.45 11.91 0.37
CA GLY A 114 -3.31 11.59 1.51
C GLY A 114 -2.54 11.32 2.79
N ASP A 115 -3.25 10.75 3.78
CA ASP A 115 -2.72 10.43 5.11
C ASP A 115 -2.14 9.01 5.15
N MET A 116 -0.87 8.88 4.73
CA MET A 116 -0.16 7.60 4.72
C MET A 116 -0.01 7.01 6.12
N ALA A 117 0.26 7.86 7.14
CA ALA A 117 0.42 7.40 8.51
C ALA A 117 -0.87 6.75 9.03
N SER A 118 -2.02 7.41 8.88
CA SER A 118 -3.31 6.82 9.28
C SER A 118 -3.64 5.53 8.54
N SER A 119 -3.30 5.42 7.25
CA SER A 119 -3.50 4.19 6.49
C SER A 119 -2.63 3.04 7.01
N MET A 120 -1.34 3.31 7.30
CA MET A 120 -0.44 2.31 7.88
C MET A 120 -0.90 1.86 9.27
N ILE A 121 -1.28 2.80 10.14
CA ILE A 121 -1.80 2.48 11.48
C ILE A 121 -3.06 1.63 11.39
N THR A 122 -3.96 1.94 10.46
CA THR A 122 -5.19 1.15 10.24
C THR A 122 -4.87 -0.29 9.83
N LEU A 123 -3.89 -0.50 8.96
CA LEU A 123 -3.44 -1.85 8.56
C LEU A 123 -2.82 -2.61 9.74
N ILE A 124 -1.92 -1.97 10.49
CA ILE A 124 -1.26 -2.56 11.67
C ILE A 124 -2.31 -2.93 12.74
N GLN A 125 -3.30 -2.08 12.95
CA GLN A 125 -4.40 -2.34 13.89
C GLN A 125 -5.29 -3.50 13.43
N ALA A 126 -5.52 -3.63 12.12
CA ALA A 126 -6.39 -4.68 11.55
C ALA A 126 -5.80 -6.09 11.70
N ASP A 127 -4.48 -6.24 11.57
CA ASP A 127 -3.77 -7.48 11.90
C ASP A 127 -2.35 -7.18 12.43
N GLY A 128 -2.23 -7.05 13.74
CA GLY A 128 -0.94 -6.81 14.41
C GLY A 128 0.05 -7.98 14.38
N ARG A 129 -0.37 -9.16 13.92
CA ARG A 129 0.52 -10.32 13.75
C ARG A 129 1.30 -10.26 12.46
N MET A 130 0.71 -9.64 11.43
CA MET A 130 1.35 -9.43 10.14
C MET A 130 2.56 -8.50 10.31
N GLU A 131 3.60 -8.75 9.52
CA GLU A 131 4.75 -7.85 9.45
C GLU A 131 4.59 -6.90 8.25
N TYR A 132 4.91 -5.63 8.50
CA TYR A 132 4.88 -4.60 7.48
C TYR A 132 6.26 -3.97 7.32
N LEU A 133 6.67 -3.78 6.07
CA LEU A 133 7.77 -2.91 5.68
C LEU A 133 7.17 -1.75 4.89
N PHE A 134 7.20 -0.56 5.44
CA PHE A 134 6.75 0.66 4.79
C PHE A 134 7.95 1.52 4.41
N ARG A 135 8.08 1.85 3.11
CA ARG A 135 9.12 2.74 2.59
C ARG A 135 8.48 3.88 1.84
N TYR A 136 8.93 5.09 2.13
CA TYR A 136 8.56 6.29 1.40
C TYR A 136 9.83 7.00 0.96
N GLU A 137 9.93 7.33 -0.34
CA GLU A 137 11.12 7.93 -0.93
C GLU A 137 10.73 9.14 -1.77
N ILE A 138 11.49 10.23 -1.66
CA ILE A 138 11.40 11.41 -2.50
C ILE A 138 12.80 11.69 -3.05
N ASP A 139 12.98 11.50 -4.38
CA ASP A 139 14.28 11.62 -5.07
C ASP A 139 15.38 10.80 -4.39
N ASN A 140 16.22 11.40 -3.54
CA ASN A 140 17.35 10.73 -2.88
C ASN A 140 17.14 10.48 -1.38
N ASP A 141 16.05 11.00 -0.81
CA ASP A 141 15.75 10.88 0.61
C ASP A 141 14.68 9.84 0.86
N SER A 142 14.80 9.09 1.94
CA SER A 142 13.89 8.00 2.23
C SER A 142 13.59 7.86 3.72
N PHE A 143 12.39 7.37 4.00
CA PHE A 143 11.96 6.90 5.32
C PHE A 143 11.54 5.44 5.21
N GLU A 144 11.95 4.64 6.18
CA GLU A 144 11.59 3.23 6.27
C GLU A 144 11.11 2.90 7.68
N LEU A 145 10.06 2.10 7.77
CA LEU A 145 9.50 1.57 9.00
C LEU A 145 9.25 0.08 8.85
N GLU A 146 9.88 -0.73 9.70
CA GLU A 146 9.71 -2.18 9.75
C GLU A 146 9.07 -2.59 11.09
N THR A 147 7.84 -3.14 11.04
CA THR A 147 7.11 -3.51 12.27
C THR A 147 7.80 -4.61 13.06
N LYS A 148 8.55 -5.48 12.40
CA LYS A 148 9.33 -6.52 13.07
C LYS A 148 10.34 -5.94 14.06
N GLN A 149 11.13 -4.95 13.62
CA GLN A 149 12.11 -4.28 14.49
C GLN A 149 11.42 -3.56 15.66
N ILE A 150 10.27 -2.94 15.40
CA ILE A 150 9.50 -2.28 16.44
C ILE A 150 8.97 -3.27 17.46
N LYS A 151 8.43 -4.41 17.03
CA LYS A 151 7.96 -5.48 17.94
C LYS A 151 9.09 -6.05 18.80
N GLU A 152 10.30 -6.18 18.26
CA GLU A 152 11.48 -6.59 19.03
C GLU A 152 11.82 -5.56 20.12
N LEU A 153 11.74 -4.26 19.81
CA LEU A 153 11.97 -3.18 20.79
C LEU A 153 10.88 -3.08 21.85
N LEU A 154 9.65 -3.45 21.53
CA LEU A 154 8.52 -3.43 22.45
C LEU A 154 8.56 -4.54 23.53
N ASP A 155 9.47 -5.50 23.41
CA ASP A 155 9.74 -6.57 24.40
C ASP A 155 8.45 -7.23 24.95
N GLY A 156 7.57 -7.64 24.05
CA GLY A 156 6.31 -8.33 24.36
C GLY A 156 5.08 -7.42 24.53
N VAL A 157 5.22 -6.11 24.48
CA VAL A 157 4.05 -5.21 24.39
C VAL A 157 3.43 -5.33 23.00
N ASN A 158 2.10 -5.44 22.95
CA ASN A 158 1.41 -5.59 21.68
C ASN A 158 1.48 -4.29 20.86
N ILE A 159 1.94 -4.38 19.60
CA ILE A 159 2.03 -3.24 18.68
C ILE A 159 0.67 -2.55 18.45
N THR A 160 -0.46 -3.26 18.68
CA THR A 160 -1.82 -2.71 18.52
C THR A 160 -2.33 -1.97 19.75
N GLU A 161 -1.52 -1.82 20.82
CA GLU A 161 -1.87 -0.97 21.95
C GLU A 161 -2.11 0.48 21.51
N PRO A 162 -3.18 1.14 21.98
CA PRO A 162 -3.55 2.50 21.50
C PRO A 162 -2.43 3.54 21.65
N SER A 163 -1.63 3.45 22.72
CA SER A 163 -0.48 4.33 22.94
C SER A 163 0.64 4.11 21.94
N ILE A 164 0.89 2.85 21.56
CA ILE A 164 1.88 2.49 20.55
C ILE A 164 1.43 2.93 19.16
N LEU A 165 0.16 2.69 18.82
CA LEU A 165 -0.40 3.12 17.54
C LEU A 165 -0.35 4.64 17.38
N LEU A 166 -0.64 5.40 18.44
CA LEU A 166 -0.55 6.86 18.42
C LEU A 166 0.89 7.31 18.22
N TRP A 167 1.84 6.74 18.98
CA TRP A 167 3.26 7.03 18.82
C TRP A 167 3.77 6.70 17.41
N LEU A 168 3.38 5.53 16.85
CA LEU A 168 3.74 5.14 15.48
C LEU A 168 3.19 6.12 14.45
N LYS A 169 1.94 6.57 14.63
CA LYS A 169 1.35 7.57 13.73
C LYS A 169 2.16 8.85 13.72
N ASP A 170 2.46 9.40 14.90
CA ASP A 170 3.23 10.63 15.04
C ASP A 170 4.64 10.45 14.45
N TYR A 171 5.27 9.31 14.71
CA TYR A 171 6.59 8.98 14.16
C TYR A 171 6.62 8.95 12.63
N ILE A 172 5.61 8.31 12.00
CA ILE A 172 5.48 8.30 10.53
C ILE A 172 5.24 9.73 10.01
N ASP A 173 4.28 10.45 10.60
CA ASP A 173 3.90 11.81 10.16
C ASP A 173 5.09 12.78 10.23
N GLU A 174 5.87 12.76 11.30
CA GLU A 174 7.04 13.63 11.48
C GLU A 174 8.13 13.33 10.42
N ASN A 175 8.43 12.04 10.17
CA ASN A 175 9.42 11.66 9.17
C ASN A 175 8.96 11.99 7.74
N LEU A 176 7.68 11.76 7.40
CA LEU A 176 7.15 12.12 6.08
C LEU A 176 7.11 13.64 5.86
N LYS A 177 6.87 14.45 6.90
CA LYS A 177 6.97 15.92 6.81
C LYS A 177 8.39 16.33 6.52
N ARG A 178 9.38 15.80 7.25
CA ARG A 178 10.78 16.11 7.03
C ARG A 178 11.22 15.85 5.58
N LEU A 179 10.83 14.70 5.00
CA LEU A 179 11.14 14.35 3.61
C LEU A 179 10.55 15.36 2.59
N LYS A 180 9.46 16.06 2.94
CA LYS A 180 8.80 17.02 2.05
C LYS A 180 9.33 18.45 2.19
N GLU A 181 10.06 18.72 3.25
CA GLU A 181 10.60 20.05 3.56
C GLU A 181 12.06 20.22 3.09
N GLU A 182 12.76 19.12 2.79
CA GLU A 182 14.11 19.10 2.19
C GLU A 182 14.04 19.13 0.66
#